data_cad8e175cfad8da4386055d02d2c4663
#
_entry.id   cad8e175cfad8da4386055d02d2c4663
#
_cell.length_a   1.000
_cell.length_b   1.000
_cell.length_c   1.000
_cell.angle_alpha   90.00
_cell.angle_beta   90.00
_cell.angle_gamma   90.00
#
_symmetry.space_group_name_H-M   'P 1'
#
loop_
_entity.id
_entity.type
_entity.pdbx_description
1 polymer ?
#
loop_
_entity_poly.entity_id
_entity_poly.type
_entity_poly.pdbx_seq_one_letter_code
_entity_poly.pdbx_strand_id
1 'polypeptide(L)'
;MGMVETKGLVAMIEAADAMVKAAKVTLVGWEKIGAGYVTAIVRGDVAAVKAATDAGAAAARRVGELVGVHVIPRPADGLDKIFPIG
;
A
#
# COMPACT_ATOMS: atom_id res chain seq x y z
N MET A 1 -9.54 2.94 0.32
CA MET A 1 -8.24 2.80 -0.38
C MET A 1 -7.10 3.06 0.59
N GLY A 2 -6.09 2.26 0.53
CA GLY A 2 -4.89 2.48 1.32
C GLY A 2 -3.64 2.37 0.46
N MET A 3 -2.59 3.07 0.87
CA MET A 3 -1.32 3.06 0.16
C MET A 3 -0.18 2.89 1.16
N VAL A 4 0.81 2.09 0.77
CA VAL A 4 2.08 1.98 1.49
C VAL A 4 3.19 2.30 0.51
N GLU A 5 4.06 3.21 0.89
CA GLU A 5 5.21 3.59 0.09
C GLU A 5 6.50 3.15 0.77
N THR A 6 7.36 2.49 0.02
CA THR A 6 8.64 2.00 0.52
C THR A 6 9.76 2.45 -0.40
N LYS A 7 11.00 2.39 0.12
CA LYS A 7 12.18 2.51 -0.70
C LYS A 7 12.69 1.10 -0.98
N GLY A 8 12.72 0.74 -2.27
CA GLY A 8 13.19 -0.56 -2.70
C GLY A 8 12.09 -1.62 -2.83
N LEU A 9 12.33 -2.55 -3.73
CA LEU A 9 11.36 -3.58 -4.08
C LEU A 9 11.21 -4.64 -2.99
N VAL A 10 12.28 -4.95 -2.27
CA VAL A 10 12.24 -5.98 -1.22
C VAL A 10 11.27 -5.57 -0.11
N ALA A 11 11.36 -4.31 0.36
CA ALA A 11 10.43 -3.80 1.36
C ALA A 11 8.99 -3.79 0.84
N MET A 12 8.78 -3.50 -0.44
CA MET A 12 7.45 -3.50 -1.03
C MET A 12 6.87 -4.91 -1.11
N ILE A 13 7.65 -5.90 -1.48
CA ILE A 13 7.20 -7.31 -1.52
C ILE A 13 6.76 -7.75 -0.13
N GLU A 14 7.55 -7.45 0.90
CA GLU A 14 7.20 -7.78 2.28
C GLU A 14 5.94 -7.06 2.73
N ALA A 15 5.82 -5.77 2.40
CA ALA A 15 4.65 -4.98 2.76
C ALA A 15 3.38 -5.50 2.06
N ALA A 16 3.46 -5.77 0.77
CA ALA A 16 2.32 -6.25 -0.01
C ALA A 16 1.83 -7.62 0.50
N ASP A 17 2.76 -8.53 0.78
CA ASP A 17 2.42 -9.84 1.33
C ASP A 17 1.73 -9.70 2.70
N ALA A 18 2.26 -8.86 3.57
CA ALA A 18 1.68 -8.61 4.89
C ALA A 18 0.28 -8.01 4.80
N MET A 19 0.07 -7.08 3.86
CA MET A 19 -1.23 -6.44 3.68
C MET A 19 -2.32 -7.43 3.29
N VAL A 20 -2.06 -8.28 2.29
CA VAL A 20 -3.07 -9.22 1.81
C VAL A 20 -3.30 -10.37 2.77
N LYS A 21 -2.36 -10.66 3.66
CA LYS A 21 -2.52 -11.67 4.70
C LYS A 21 -3.25 -11.17 5.94
N ALA A 22 -3.12 -9.87 6.24
CA ALA A 22 -3.63 -9.31 7.49
C ALA A 22 -5.13 -9.01 7.45
N ALA A 23 -5.68 -8.71 6.28
CA ALA A 23 -7.07 -8.30 6.17
C ALA A 23 -7.62 -8.62 4.78
N LYS A 24 -8.95 -8.60 4.69
CA LYS A 24 -9.65 -8.87 3.43
C LYS A 24 -9.60 -7.62 2.55
N VAL A 25 -8.49 -7.45 1.85
CA VAL A 25 -8.27 -6.35 0.92
C VAL A 25 -7.83 -6.91 -0.42
N THR A 26 -8.04 -6.11 -1.46
CA THR A 26 -7.55 -6.40 -2.81
C THR A 26 -6.33 -5.52 -3.07
N LEU A 27 -5.22 -6.14 -3.44
CA LEU A 27 -4.07 -5.41 -3.95
C LEU A 27 -4.41 -4.97 -5.38
N VAL A 28 -4.60 -3.67 -5.55
CA VAL A 28 -4.99 -3.11 -6.84
C VAL A 28 -3.79 -3.03 -7.78
N GLY A 29 -2.64 -2.69 -7.24
CA GLY A 29 -1.42 -2.59 -8.02
C GLY A 29 -0.32 -1.94 -7.23
N TRP A 30 0.82 -1.81 -7.87
CA TRP A 30 1.96 -1.08 -7.30
C TRP A 30 2.72 -0.38 -8.44
N GLU A 31 3.38 0.72 -8.07
CA GLU A 31 4.04 1.60 -9.02
C GLU A 31 5.47 1.90 -8.55
N LYS A 32 6.39 1.89 -9.50
CA LYS A 32 7.73 2.43 -9.28
C LYS A 32 7.69 3.91 -9.63
N ILE A 33 7.97 4.77 -8.66
CA ILE A 33 7.86 6.22 -8.85
C ILE A 33 9.21 6.93 -8.98
N GLY A 34 10.26 6.20 -9.30
CA GLY A 34 11.59 6.75 -9.47
C GLY A 34 12.37 6.81 -8.16
N ALA A 35 13.68 7.05 -8.26
CA ALA A 35 14.60 7.13 -7.11
C ALA A 35 14.54 5.92 -6.16
N GLY A 36 14.07 4.77 -6.65
CA GLY A 36 13.95 3.55 -5.85
C GLY A 36 12.69 3.46 -5.01
N TYR A 37 11.76 4.40 -5.12
CA TYR A 37 10.50 4.38 -4.37
C TYR A 37 9.44 3.54 -5.07
N VAL A 38 8.66 2.81 -4.27
CA VAL A 38 7.57 1.96 -4.75
C VAL A 38 6.34 2.20 -3.91
N THR A 39 5.18 2.32 -4.53
CA THR A 39 3.90 2.48 -3.87
C THR A 39 2.99 1.30 -4.16
N ALA A 40 2.40 0.69 -3.14
CA ALA A 40 1.37 -0.32 -3.30
C ALA A 40 0.01 0.24 -2.87
N ILE A 41 -1.03 -0.15 -3.59
CA ILE A 41 -2.38 0.36 -3.37
C ILE A 41 -3.31 -0.82 -3.11
N VAL A 42 -4.09 -0.74 -2.03
CA VAL A 42 -5.09 -1.75 -1.68
C VAL A 42 -6.47 -1.13 -1.56
N ARG A 43 -7.49 -1.94 -1.83
CA ARG A 43 -8.90 -1.59 -1.66
C ARG A 43 -9.60 -2.59 -0.75
N GLY A 44 -10.56 -2.08 -0.01
CA GLY A 44 -11.40 -2.87 0.88
C GLY A 44 -12.25 -1.92 1.72
N ASP A 45 -12.97 -2.44 2.71
CA ASP A 45 -13.65 -1.54 3.64
C ASP A 45 -12.62 -0.81 4.50
N VAL A 46 -13.06 0.26 5.18
CA VAL A 46 -12.16 1.15 5.93
C VAL A 46 -11.37 0.40 6.99
N ALA A 47 -12.03 -0.48 7.74
CA ALA A 47 -11.35 -1.22 8.81
C ALA A 47 -10.35 -2.22 8.24
N ALA A 48 -10.69 -2.91 7.16
CA ALA A 48 -9.78 -3.86 6.50
C ALA A 48 -8.56 -3.14 5.91
N VAL A 49 -8.79 -2.01 5.24
CA VAL A 49 -7.71 -1.21 4.67
C VAL A 49 -6.76 -0.71 5.76
N LYS A 50 -7.31 -0.22 6.87
CA LYS A 50 -6.48 0.24 7.99
C LYS A 50 -5.64 -0.90 8.56
N ALA A 51 -6.24 -2.05 8.81
CA ALA A 51 -5.54 -3.21 9.32
C ALA A 51 -4.44 -3.67 8.34
N ALA A 52 -4.75 -3.68 7.05
CA ALA A 52 -3.79 -4.08 6.02
C ALA A 52 -2.61 -3.10 5.94
N THR A 53 -2.88 -1.80 5.91
CA THR A 53 -1.80 -0.80 5.83
C THR A 53 -0.94 -0.78 7.09
N ASP A 54 -1.51 -1.00 8.27
CA ASP A 54 -0.75 -1.12 9.51
C ASP A 54 0.20 -2.33 9.44
N ALA A 55 -0.28 -3.46 8.95
CA ALA A 55 0.54 -4.66 8.79
C ALA A 55 1.64 -4.46 7.74
N GLY A 56 1.31 -3.84 6.62
CA GLY A 56 2.28 -3.52 5.58
C GLY A 56 3.37 -2.59 6.05
N ALA A 57 2.99 -1.55 6.79
CA ALA A 57 3.93 -0.60 7.38
C ALA A 57 4.87 -1.29 8.36
N ALA A 58 4.35 -2.16 9.22
CA ALA A 58 5.17 -2.91 10.17
C ALA A 58 6.18 -3.81 9.44
N ALA A 59 5.74 -4.50 8.38
CA ALA A 59 6.62 -5.34 7.57
C ALA A 59 7.73 -4.52 6.90
N ALA A 60 7.38 -3.38 6.33
CA ALA A 60 8.37 -2.50 5.70
C ALA A 60 9.37 -1.95 6.71
N ARG A 61 8.92 -1.60 7.92
CA ARG A 61 9.81 -1.14 8.99
C ARG A 61 10.81 -2.19 9.42
N ARG A 62 10.42 -3.47 9.43
CA ARG A 62 11.35 -4.56 9.75
C ARG A 62 12.50 -4.63 8.75
N VAL A 63 12.26 -4.24 7.52
CA VAL A 63 13.29 -4.14 6.49
C VAL A 63 14.02 -2.80 6.55
N GLY A 64 13.46 -1.82 7.27
CA GLY A 64 14.05 -0.48 7.43
C GLY A 64 13.77 0.48 6.28
N GLU A 65 12.79 0.18 5.43
CA GLU A 65 12.59 0.92 4.18
C GLU A 65 11.18 1.53 4.03
N LEU A 66 10.46 1.72 5.13
CA LEU A 66 9.16 2.39 5.07
C LEU A 66 9.34 3.89 4.84
N VAL A 67 8.62 4.43 3.86
CA VAL A 67 8.60 5.85 3.55
C VAL A 67 7.30 6.50 4.02
N GLY A 68 6.17 5.87 3.78
CA GLY A 68 4.90 6.46 4.17
C GLY A 68 3.72 5.50 4.10
N VAL A 69 2.64 5.87 4.76
CA VAL A 69 1.38 5.12 4.78
C VAL A 69 0.24 6.13 4.68
N HIS A 70 -0.72 5.86 3.83
CA HIS A 70 -1.92 6.69 3.68
C HIS A 70 -3.16 5.83 3.61
N VAL A 71 -4.21 6.23 4.30
CA VAL A 71 -5.53 5.62 4.23
C VAL A 71 -6.52 6.68 3.77
N ILE A 72 -7.24 6.38 2.71
CA ILE A 72 -8.28 7.25 2.17
C ILE A 72 -9.60 6.50 2.36
N PRO A 73 -10.43 6.88 3.34
CA PRO A 73 -11.68 6.17 3.63
C PRO A 73 -12.66 6.17 2.47
N ARG A 74 -12.69 7.27 1.72
CA ARG A 74 -13.53 7.40 0.53
C ARG A 74 -12.74 8.14 -0.54
N PRO A 75 -12.23 7.43 -1.56
CA PRO A 75 -11.54 8.08 -2.66
C PRO A 75 -12.46 9.09 -3.36
N ALA A 76 -11.90 10.25 -3.71
CA ALA A 76 -12.63 11.24 -4.51
C ALA A 76 -12.91 10.67 -5.90
N ASP A 77 -13.98 11.16 -6.54
CA ASP A 77 -14.31 10.79 -7.90
C ASP A 77 -13.11 11.08 -8.83
N GLY A 78 -12.74 10.11 -9.63
CA GLY A 78 -11.62 10.24 -10.54
C GLY A 78 -10.26 9.92 -9.93
N LEU A 79 -10.19 9.57 -8.66
CA LEU A 79 -8.91 9.22 -8.02
C LEU A 79 -8.25 8.04 -8.72
N ASP A 80 -9.02 7.06 -9.16
CA ASP A 80 -8.52 5.90 -9.90
C ASP A 80 -7.88 6.31 -11.24
N LYS A 81 -8.26 7.46 -11.79
CA LYS A 81 -7.67 7.99 -13.03
C LYS A 81 -6.36 8.71 -12.77
N ILE A 82 -6.15 9.19 -11.55
CA ILE A 82 -4.91 9.85 -11.16
C ILE A 82 -3.82 8.81 -10.87
N PHE A 83 -4.20 7.72 -10.19
CA PHE A 83 -3.30 6.61 -9.92
C PHE A 83 -3.51 5.53 -10.98
N PRO A 84 -2.45 5.06 -11.64
CA PRO A 84 -2.58 4.04 -12.68
C PRO A 84 -2.83 2.67 -12.06
N ILE A 85 -3.97 2.53 -11.43
CA ILE A 85 -4.39 1.30 -10.80
C ILE A 85 -5.19 0.48 -11.80
N GLY A 86 -4.63 -0.54 -12.23
CA GLY A 86 -5.37 -1.43 -13.10
C GLY A 86 -5.28 -2.09 -14.00
#